data_5b42322b03db4484a01b35c66b2621f4
#
_entry.id   5b42322b03db4484a01b35c66b2621f4
#
_cell.length_a   1.000
_cell.length_b   1.000
_cell.length_c   1.000
_cell.angle_alpha   90.00
_cell.angle_beta   90.00
_cell.angle_gamma   90.00
#
_symmetry.space_group_name_H-M   'P 1'
#
loop_
_entity.id
_entity.type
_entity.pdbx_description
1 polymer ?
#
loop_
_entity_poly.entity_id
_entity_poly.type
_entity_poly.pdbx_seq_one_letter_code
_entity_poly.pdbx_strand_id
1 'polypeptide(L)'
;MSLNPQRTYVHHSEDGVATEVPGGEEFWSQPEAEMGRYGEGWLVSEFAFESDWPNWEMHPNADEFAYLLSGSVEVHLERPEGLQRVALKGSGAVVVPRGIWHTAKVAAPSRMLHITRGAGTEQRPA
;
A
#
# COMPACT_ATOMS: atom_id res chain seq x y z
N MET A 1 17.82 -2.57 -18.09
CA MET A 1 16.45 -3.11 -17.98
C MET A 1 15.70 -2.40 -16.88
N SER A 2 14.43 -2.18 -17.10
CA SER A 2 13.58 -1.57 -16.06
C SER A 2 13.01 -2.63 -15.12
N LEU A 3 12.63 -2.19 -13.93
CA LEU A 3 11.92 -3.01 -12.99
C LEU A 3 10.41 -2.93 -13.26
N ASN A 4 9.71 -3.99 -12.92
CA ASN A 4 8.24 -3.98 -12.86
C ASN A 4 7.84 -4.00 -11.38
N PRO A 5 7.32 -2.89 -10.83
CA PRO A 5 7.01 -2.80 -9.40
C PRO A 5 5.92 -3.76 -8.90
N GLN A 6 5.20 -4.43 -9.79
CA GLN A 6 4.28 -5.50 -9.38
C GLN A 6 5.00 -6.80 -9.08
N ARG A 7 6.17 -7.01 -9.70
CA ARG A 7 6.95 -8.24 -9.59
C ARG A 7 8.20 -8.08 -8.75
N THR A 8 8.74 -6.87 -8.70
CA THR A 8 9.95 -6.55 -7.95
C THR A 8 9.65 -5.32 -7.11
N TYR A 9 9.56 -5.51 -5.81
CA TYR A 9 9.40 -4.39 -4.89
C TYR A 9 10.76 -3.78 -4.62
N VAL A 10 10.76 -2.53 -4.16
CA VAL A 10 11.99 -1.84 -3.76
C VAL A 10 11.86 -1.46 -2.31
N HIS A 11 12.77 -1.96 -1.49
CA HIS A 11 12.87 -1.55 -0.10
C HIS A 11 13.93 -0.47 0.02
N HIS A 12 13.52 0.69 0.48
CA HIS A 12 14.40 1.84 0.68
C HIS A 12 14.68 1.97 2.17
N SER A 13 15.88 1.64 2.59
CA SER A 13 16.26 1.68 4.00
C SER A 13 16.38 3.11 4.52
N GLU A 14 16.39 3.26 5.84
CA GLU A 14 16.50 4.58 6.47
C GLU A 14 17.83 5.27 6.18
N ASP A 15 18.88 4.52 5.89
CA ASP A 15 20.18 5.05 5.53
C ASP A 15 20.35 5.28 4.02
N GLY A 16 19.28 5.13 3.24
CA GLY A 16 19.27 5.52 1.84
C GLY A 16 19.60 4.42 0.85
N VAL A 17 19.64 3.16 1.27
CA VAL A 17 19.93 2.05 0.35
C VAL A 17 18.64 1.49 -0.22
N ALA A 18 18.54 1.41 -1.55
CA ALA A 18 17.41 0.79 -2.24
C ALA A 18 17.76 -0.64 -2.61
N THR A 19 16.97 -1.59 -2.13
CA THR A 19 17.18 -3.02 -2.35
C THR A 19 16.01 -3.58 -3.14
N GLU A 20 16.28 -4.30 -4.22
CA GLU A 20 15.27 -5.02 -4.98
C GLU A 20 14.91 -6.31 -4.25
N VAL A 21 13.61 -6.56 -4.08
CA VAL A 21 13.12 -7.78 -3.46
C VAL A 21 12.01 -8.37 -4.32
N PRO A 22 11.93 -9.72 -4.41
CA PRO A 22 10.82 -10.35 -5.13
C PRO A 22 9.49 -9.89 -4.55
N GLY A 23 8.59 -9.44 -5.42
CA GLY A 23 7.27 -8.96 -5.03
C GLY A 23 6.18 -9.99 -5.24
N GLY A 24 4.93 -9.54 -5.09
CA GLY A 24 3.76 -10.37 -5.25
C GLY A 24 3.65 -11.44 -4.19
N GLU A 25 3.06 -12.56 -4.55
CA GLU A 25 2.80 -13.65 -3.61
C GLU A 25 4.06 -14.16 -2.92
N GLU A 26 5.18 -14.18 -3.64
CA GLU A 26 6.46 -14.60 -3.05
C GLU A 26 6.85 -13.73 -1.86
N PHE A 27 6.62 -12.42 -1.95
CA PHE A 27 6.88 -11.50 -0.85
C PHE A 27 5.91 -11.76 0.31
N TRP A 28 4.60 -11.81 0.00
CA TRP A 28 3.56 -11.85 1.04
C TRP A 28 3.41 -13.22 1.70
N SER A 29 3.98 -14.27 1.11
CA SER A 29 3.98 -15.60 1.70
C SER A 29 5.20 -15.89 2.58
N GLN A 30 6.12 -14.94 2.72
CA GLN A 30 7.28 -15.10 3.58
C GLN A 30 6.87 -15.25 5.05
N PRO A 31 7.66 -15.97 5.86
CA PRO A 31 7.44 -15.98 7.31
C PRO A 31 7.51 -14.57 7.88
N GLU A 32 6.73 -14.32 8.92
CA GLU A 32 6.66 -13.00 9.56
C GLU A 32 8.03 -12.48 9.96
N ALA A 33 8.89 -13.36 10.48
CA ALA A 33 10.26 -13.00 10.86
C ALA A 33 11.08 -12.50 9.68
N GLU A 34 10.88 -13.05 8.49
CA GLU A 34 11.57 -12.62 7.27
C GLU A 34 11.04 -11.28 6.78
N MET A 35 9.74 -11.09 6.85
CA MET A 35 9.11 -9.85 6.43
C MET A 35 9.45 -8.69 7.36
N GLY A 36 9.72 -8.97 8.62
CA GLY A 36 10.04 -7.95 9.63
C GLY A 36 11.21 -7.06 9.25
N ARG A 37 12.18 -7.57 8.48
CA ARG A 37 13.33 -6.78 8.03
C ARG A 37 12.95 -5.67 7.05
N TYR A 38 11.77 -5.77 6.44
CA TYR A 38 11.25 -4.75 5.51
C TYR A 38 10.24 -3.82 6.16
N GLY A 39 9.98 -3.98 7.45
CA GLY A 39 9.07 -3.14 8.20
C GLY A 39 9.61 -1.75 8.51
N GLU A 40 10.94 -1.63 8.61
CA GLU A 40 11.62 -0.35 8.77
C GLU A 40 11.99 0.20 7.39
N GLY A 41 12.17 1.53 7.29
CA GLY A 41 12.37 2.17 5.99
C GLY A 41 11.06 2.21 5.20
N TRP A 42 11.15 2.18 3.88
CA TRP A 42 9.99 2.33 3.01
C TRP A 42 9.96 1.23 1.96
N LEU A 43 8.79 0.65 1.78
CA LEU A 43 8.57 -0.34 0.73
C LEU A 43 7.80 0.33 -0.41
N VAL A 44 8.35 0.23 -1.62
CA VAL A 44 7.69 0.71 -2.84
C VAL A 44 7.15 -0.51 -3.58
N SER A 45 5.85 -0.56 -3.77
CA SER A 45 5.18 -1.71 -4.38
C SER A 45 4.00 -1.26 -5.25
N GLU A 46 3.72 -2.02 -6.28
CA GLU A 46 2.55 -1.78 -7.14
C GLU A 46 1.64 -2.99 -7.10
N PHE A 47 0.33 -2.72 -7.03
CA PHE A 47 -0.71 -3.75 -7.06
C PHE A 47 -1.72 -3.47 -8.15
N ALA A 48 -2.28 -4.55 -8.70
CA ALA A 48 -3.42 -4.48 -9.60
C ALA A 48 -4.65 -5.04 -8.88
N PHE A 49 -5.77 -4.35 -9.01
CA PHE A 49 -7.03 -4.73 -8.35
C PHE A 49 -8.15 -4.77 -9.37
N GLU A 50 -9.05 -5.74 -9.22
CA GLU A 50 -10.27 -5.82 -10.03
C GLU A 50 -11.53 -5.72 -9.18
N SER A 51 -11.38 -5.79 -7.86
CA SER A 51 -12.50 -5.75 -6.91
C SER A 51 -12.10 -4.99 -5.66
N ASP A 52 -13.09 -4.67 -4.84
CA ASP A 52 -12.88 -3.99 -3.57
C ASP A 52 -11.87 -4.74 -2.70
N TRP A 53 -11.11 -4.00 -1.92
CA TRP A 53 -10.19 -4.61 -0.97
C TRP A 53 -10.98 -5.41 0.07
N PRO A 54 -10.51 -6.62 0.41
CA PRO A 54 -11.21 -7.46 1.39
C PRO A 54 -11.01 -7.02 2.83
N ASN A 55 -10.03 -6.15 3.07
CA ASN A 55 -9.66 -5.73 4.43
C ASN A 55 -9.51 -4.23 4.53
N TRP A 56 -9.69 -3.74 5.75
CA TRP A 56 -9.16 -2.45 6.18
C TRP A 56 -7.74 -2.64 6.66
N GLU A 57 -6.89 -1.65 6.44
CA GLU A 57 -5.50 -1.63 6.93
C GLU A 57 -5.23 -0.37 7.74
N MET A 58 -4.29 -0.49 8.66
CA MET A 58 -3.82 0.66 9.45
C MET A 58 -2.32 0.52 9.65
N HIS A 59 -1.61 1.61 9.38
CA HIS A 59 -0.15 1.68 9.57
C HIS A 59 0.13 2.61 10.73
N PRO A 60 0.62 2.11 11.89
CA PRO A 60 0.77 2.94 13.08
C PRO A 60 2.04 3.81 13.07
N ASN A 61 3.03 3.47 12.27
CA ASN A 61 4.37 4.06 12.38
C ASN A 61 4.73 5.08 11.32
N ALA A 62 3.92 5.21 10.28
CA ALA A 62 4.18 6.21 9.23
C ALA A 62 2.95 6.45 8.36
N ASP A 63 2.94 7.60 7.72
CA ASP A 63 1.94 7.90 6.70
C ASP A 63 2.24 7.07 5.45
N GLU A 64 1.20 6.70 4.71
CA GLU A 64 1.34 5.99 3.44
C GLU A 64 1.06 6.93 2.28
N PHE A 65 1.87 6.84 1.21
CA PHE A 65 1.58 7.47 -0.06
C PHE A 65 1.01 6.41 -1.00
N ALA A 66 -0.18 6.66 -1.56
CA ALA A 66 -0.81 5.77 -2.53
C ALA A 66 -1.14 6.56 -3.80
N TYR A 67 -0.68 6.07 -4.94
CA TYR A 67 -0.85 6.73 -6.22
C TYR A 67 -1.57 5.82 -7.20
N LEU A 68 -2.71 6.28 -7.74
CA LEU A 68 -3.43 5.55 -8.78
C LEU A 68 -2.74 5.78 -10.13
N LEU A 69 -2.24 4.70 -10.72
CA LEU A 69 -1.62 4.74 -12.04
C LEU A 69 -2.66 4.67 -13.15
N SER A 70 -3.69 3.85 -12.96
CA SER A 70 -4.78 3.70 -13.91
C SER A 70 -6.00 3.11 -13.22
N GLY A 71 -7.19 3.37 -13.78
CA GLY A 71 -8.43 2.82 -13.26
C GLY A 71 -9.26 3.82 -12.49
N SER A 72 -10.04 3.32 -11.54
CA SER A 72 -10.94 4.13 -10.71
C SER A 72 -11.10 3.50 -9.34
N VAL A 73 -10.67 4.21 -8.31
CA VAL A 73 -10.67 3.73 -6.93
C VAL A 73 -11.20 4.83 -6.02
N GLU A 74 -11.99 4.44 -5.04
CA GLU A 74 -12.38 5.34 -3.96
C GLU A 74 -11.74 4.85 -2.66
N VAL A 75 -10.82 5.63 -2.11
CA VAL A 75 -10.17 5.29 -0.85
C VAL A 75 -11.01 5.81 0.30
N HIS A 76 -11.31 4.93 1.23
CA HIS A 76 -12.08 5.26 2.43
C HIS A 76 -11.14 5.36 3.63
N LEU A 77 -11.22 6.48 4.34
CA LEU A 77 -10.40 6.77 5.52
C LEU A 77 -11.33 6.95 6.71
N GLU A 78 -11.11 6.16 7.75
CA GLU A 78 -11.91 6.25 8.97
C GLU A 78 -11.31 7.30 9.91
N ARG A 79 -11.82 8.50 9.82
CA ARG A 79 -11.35 9.61 10.64
C ARG A 79 -12.19 9.77 11.89
N PRO A 80 -11.68 10.46 12.93
CA PRO A 80 -12.45 10.70 14.15
C PRO A 80 -13.81 11.37 13.91
N GLU A 81 -13.88 12.28 12.93
CA GLU A 81 -15.11 13.01 12.59
C GLU A 81 -16.03 12.24 11.63
N GLY A 82 -15.60 11.07 11.16
CA GLY A 82 -16.39 10.24 10.26
C GLY A 82 -15.61 9.73 9.05
N LEU A 83 -16.31 9.03 8.18
CA LEU A 83 -15.71 8.44 6.98
C LEU A 83 -15.41 9.51 5.94
N GLN A 84 -14.15 9.58 5.52
CA GLN A 84 -13.73 10.41 4.39
C GLN A 84 -13.56 9.53 3.17
N ARG A 85 -14.13 9.94 2.03
CA ARG A 85 -14.01 9.25 0.76
C ARG A 85 -13.18 10.08 -0.20
N VAL A 86 -12.13 9.48 -0.76
CA VAL A 86 -11.25 10.15 -1.71
C VAL A 86 -11.32 9.42 -3.03
N ALA A 87 -11.93 10.04 -4.01
CA ALA A 87 -12.05 9.45 -5.35
C ALA A 87 -10.78 9.69 -6.16
N LEU A 88 -10.20 8.62 -6.69
CA LEU A 88 -9.04 8.67 -7.57
C LEU A 88 -9.45 8.12 -8.94
N LYS A 89 -9.24 8.90 -9.99
CA LYS A 89 -9.56 8.50 -11.37
C LYS A 89 -8.42 8.90 -12.30
N GLY A 90 -8.03 7.96 -13.18
CA GLY A 90 -6.98 8.18 -14.16
C GLY A 90 -5.62 8.23 -13.52
N SER A 91 -5.30 9.29 -12.86
CA SER A 91 -4.13 9.43 -12.02
C SER A 91 -4.50 10.34 -10.85
N GLY A 92 -3.95 10.07 -9.71
CA GLY A 92 -4.24 10.85 -8.52
C GLY A 92 -3.67 10.14 -7.32
N ALA A 93 -3.45 10.87 -6.24
CA ALA A 93 -2.78 10.32 -5.08
C ALA A 93 -3.51 10.71 -3.80
N VAL A 94 -3.27 9.92 -2.77
CA VAL A 94 -3.77 10.21 -1.43
C VAL A 94 -2.66 9.90 -0.43
N VAL A 95 -2.58 10.71 0.61
CA VAL A 95 -1.76 10.41 1.78
C VAL A 95 -2.69 9.83 2.85
N VAL A 96 -2.39 8.61 3.27
CA VAL A 96 -3.11 7.98 4.37
C VAL A 96 -2.31 8.25 5.64
N PRO A 97 -2.86 9.06 6.58
CA PRO A 97 -2.12 9.36 7.81
C PRO A 97 -1.92 8.12 8.67
N ARG A 98 -0.81 8.09 9.40
CA ARG A 98 -0.57 7.02 10.36
C ARG A 98 -1.72 6.91 11.35
N GLY A 99 -2.03 5.67 11.74
CA GLY A 99 -3.10 5.39 12.70
C GLY A 99 -4.51 5.44 12.13
N ILE A 100 -4.67 5.75 10.84
CA ILE A 100 -5.99 5.83 10.20
C ILE A 100 -6.29 4.53 9.45
N TRP A 101 -7.39 3.90 9.83
CA TRP A 101 -7.89 2.74 9.10
C TRP A 101 -8.37 3.17 7.71
N HIS A 102 -7.98 2.42 6.70
CA HIS A 102 -8.35 2.72 5.32
C HIS A 102 -8.61 1.45 4.53
N THR A 103 -9.46 1.58 3.51
CA THR A 103 -9.74 0.52 2.55
C THR A 103 -10.01 1.16 1.19
N ALA A 104 -10.24 0.37 0.17
CA ALA A 104 -10.50 0.88 -1.17
C ALA A 104 -11.67 0.16 -1.81
N LYS A 105 -12.54 0.93 -2.44
CA LYS A 105 -13.62 0.44 -3.31
C LYS A 105 -13.14 0.61 -4.75
N VAL A 106 -13.23 -0.45 -5.53
CA VAL A 106 -12.62 -0.52 -6.87
C VAL A 106 -13.71 -0.63 -7.92
N ALA A 107 -13.92 0.45 -8.65
CA ALA A 107 -15.01 0.53 -9.65
C ALA A 107 -14.62 -0.05 -11.02
N ALA A 108 -13.34 -0.18 -11.30
CA ALA A 108 -12.81 -0.70 -12.56
C ALA A 108 -11.43 -1.31 -12.30
N PRO A 109 -10.92 -2.19 -13.17
CA PRO A 109 -9.56 -2.69 -13.04
C PRO A 109 -8.58 -1.54 -12.85
N SER A 110 -7.78 -1.59 -11.79
CA SER A 110 -6.96 -0.46 -11.36
C SER A 110 -5.56 -0.91 -10.98
N ARG A 111 -4.61 0.01 -11.11
CA ARG A 111 -3.22 -0.19 -10.69
C ARG A 111 -2.82 0.94 -9.77
N MET A 112 -2.25 0.61 -8.63
CA MET A 112 -1.81 1.59 -7.63
C MET A 112 -0.38 1.32 -7.19
N LEU A 113 0.38 2.41 -7.02
CA LEU A 113 1.70 2.38 -6.41
C LEU A 113 1.57 2.80 -4.95
N HIS A 114 2.21 2.05 -4.07
CA HIS A 114 2.20 2.32 -2.63
C HIS A 114 3.62 2.53 -2.13
N ILE A 115 3.80 3.54 -1.28
CA ILE A 115 5.02 3.74 -0.52
C ILE A 115 4.64 3.64 0.95
N THR A 116 5.09 2.56 1.59
CA THR A 116 4.60 2.16 2.91
C THR A 116 5.75 1.81 3.84
N ARG A 117 5.56 2.10 5.14
CA ARG A 117 6.40 1.56 6.20
C ARG A 117 5.56 0.56 6.98
N GLY A 118 5.85 -0.74 6.79
CA GLY A 118 4.96 -1.81 7.19
C GLY A 118 5.05 -2.28 8.63
N ALA A 119 6.03 -1.80 9.42
CA ALA A 119 6.16 -2.25 10.82
C ALA A 119 4.88 -1.98 11.60
N GLY A 120 4.33 -3.03 12.21
CA GLY A 120 3.14 -2.93 13.05
C GLY A 120 1.82 -2.79 12.31
N THR A 121 1.80 -2.97 10.98
CA THR A 121 0.57 -2.91 10.20
C THR A 121 -0.50 -3.86 10.77
N GLU A 122 -1.72 -3.35 10.91
CA GLU A 122 -2.87 -4.12 11.37
C GLU A 122 -3.91 -4.22 10.26
N GLN A 123 -4.68 -5.31 10.30
CA GLN A 123 -5.76 -5.55 9.34
C GLN A 123 -7.01 -6.00 10.06
N ARG A 124 -8.17 -5.68 9.48
CA ARG A 124 -9.47 -6.19 9.92
C ARG A 124 -10.36 -6.37 8.69
N PRO A 125 -11.35 -7.31 8.71
CA PRO A 125 -12.25 -7.51 7.57
C PRO A 125 -13.02 -6.25 7.21
N ALA A 126 -13.18 -6.04 5.93
CA ALA A 126 -13.98 -4.92 5.42
C ALA A 126 -15.47 -5.28 5.38
#